data_939103e5c6dae70458fcdb1eff7bda39
#
_entry.id   939103e5c6dae70458fcdb1eff7bda39
#
_cell.length_a   1.000
_cell.length_b   1.000
_cell.length_c   1.000
_cell.angle_alpha   90.00
_cell.angle_beta   90.00
_cell.angle_gamma   90.00
#
_symmetry.space_group_name_H-M   'P 1'
#
loop_
_entity.id
_entity.type
_entity.pdbx_description
1 polymer ?
#
loop_
_entity_poly.entity_id
_entity_poly.type
_entity_poly.pdbx_seq_one_letter_code
_entity_poly.pdbx_strand_id
1 'polypeptide(L)'
;IFTYFDAPLVGLTATPKDEIDKNTYDIFELASGVPTYGYDLAQAVKDGYLVDYVSVESKYKFIENGIVYDELSEEDKEVYEQTFTDENHNMPEAIEASKLNSWVFNRDTIKAVLNTLMTDGIRIDYGQKLGKTVIFAKNHDHAEKILEVFHQEYPHLPDYAKVIDNYM
;
A
#
# COMPACT_ATOMS: atom_id res chain seq x y z
N ILE A 1 12.50 -2.40 30.73
CA ILE A 1 11.22 -2.68 31.40
C ILE A 1 11.13 -4.15 31.78
N PHE A 2 11.40 -5.09 30.86
CA PHE A 2 11.25 -6.54 31.08
C PHE A 2 12.18 -7.09 32.18
N THR A 3 13.33 -6.49 32.40
CA THR A 3 14.28 -6.86 33.46
C THR A 3 13.96 -6.27 34.83
N TYR A 4 12.98 -5.40 34.92
CA TYR A 4 12.59 -4.72 36.16
C TYR A 4 11.59 -5.52 37.00
N PHE A 5 10.74 -6.31 36.33
CA PHE A 5 9.71 -7.11 36.98
C PHE A 5 10.11 -8.56 37.03
N ASP A 6 10.05 -9.17 38.22
CA ASP A 6 10.19 -10.60 38.42
C ASP A 6 8.81 -11.26 38.31
N ALA A 7 8.30 -11.34 37.08
CA ALA A 7 6.96 -11.86 36.78
C ALA A 7 6.93 -12.55 35.43
N PRO A 8 6.03 -13.54 35.23
CA PRO A 8 5.82 -14.14 33.91
C PRO A 8 5.42 -13.09 32.86
N LEU A 9 6.03 -13.18 31.67
CA LEU A 9 5.76 -12.31 30.55
C LEU A 9 4.90 -13.01 29.51
N VAL A 10 3.78 -12.40 29.16
CA VAL A 10 2.87 -12.89 28.10
C VAL A 10 2.72 -11.81 27.04
N GLY A 11 2.92 -12.18 25.79
CA GLY A 11 2.71 -11.31 24.63
C GLY A 11 1.71 -11.90 23.65
N LEU A 12 0.88 -11.04 23.05
CA LEU A 12 -0.05 -11.39 21.98
C LEU A 12 0.27 -10.52 20.77
N THR A 13 0.44 -11.12 19.61
CA THR A 13 0.65 -10.43 18.35
C THR A 13 0.09 -11.23 17.18
N ALA A 14 -0.43 -10.56 16.19
CA ALA A 14 -0.81 -11.15 14.90
C ALA A 14 0.39 -11.22 13.92
N THR A 15 1.45 -10.45 14.18
CA THR A 15 2.60 -10.30 13.28
C THR A 15 3.90 -10.35 14.07
N PRO A 16 4.31 -11.54 14.57
CA PRO A 16 5.60 -11.65 15.23
C PRO A 16 6.73 -11.30 14.23
N LYS A 17 7.76 -10.61 14.73
CA LYS A 17 8.91 -10.23 13.93
C LYS A 17 10.12 -11.07 14.33
N ASP A 18 10.89 -11.49 13.33
CA ASP A 18 12.15 -12.22 13.46
C ASP A 18 13.36 -11.44 12.90
N GLU A 19 13.19 -10.14 12.65
CA GLU A 19 14.26 -9.24 12.20
C GLU A 19 15.35 -9.10 13.27
N ILE A 20 16.61 -8.98 12.86
CA ILE A 20 17.78 -8.91 13.74
C ILE A 20 17.63 -7.85 14.85
N ASP A 21 17.09 -6.70 14.54
CA ASP A 21 16.95 -5.58 15.50
C ASP A 21 15.60 -5.55 16.24
N LYS A 22 14.64 -6.41 15.89
CA LYS A 22 13.27 -6.39 16.42
C LYS A 22 12.68 -7.78 16.51
N ASN A 23 13.43 -8.70 17.13
CA ASN A 23 13.01 -10.08 17.24
C ASN A 23 12.02 -10.25 18.40
N THR A 24 10.76 -10.54 18.08
CA THR A 24 9.72 -10.83 19.07
C THR A 24 10.03 -12.09 19.85
N TYR A 25 10.61 -13.11 19.23
CA TYR A 25 10.90 -14.40 19.86
C TYR A 25 11.99 -14.29 20.90
N ASP A 26 13.04 -13.50 20.65
CA ASP A 26 14.15 -13.28 21.60
C ASP A 26 13.67 -12.62 22.89
N ILE A 27 12.70 -11.69 22.82
CA ILE A 27 12.12 -11.02 24.00
C ILE A 27 11.46 -12.04 24.95
N PHE A 28 10.92 -13.12 24.40
CA PHE A 28 10.22 -14.17 25.13
C PHE A 28 11.06 -15.45 25.31
N GLU A 29 12.35 -15.41 24.99
CA GLU A 29 13.28 -16.56 25.06
C GLU A 29 12.77 -17.78 24.25
N LEU A 30 12.17 -17.53 23.10
CA LEU A 30 11.63 -18.55 22.20
C LEU A 30 12.52 -18.75 20.98
N ALA A 31 12.48 -19.94 20.40
CA ALA A 31 13.13 -20.17 19.11
C ALA A 31 12.44 -19.34 18.00
N SER A 32 13.24 -18.75 17.10
CA SER A 32 12.70 -17.93 16.00
C SER A 32 11.68 -18.71 15.18
N GLY A 33 10.53 -18.08 14.91
CA GLY A 33 9.43 -18.69 14.18
C GLY A 33 8.56 -19.67 14.98
N VAL A 34 8.87 -19.92 16.25
CA VAL A 34 8.15 -20.92 17.09
C VAL A 34 7.48 -20.24 18.28
N PRO A 35 6.23 -19.75 18.14
CA PRO A 35 5.48 -19.21 19.27
C PRO A 35 5.08 -20.31 20.26
N THR A 36 4.83 -19.95 21.52
CA THR A 36 4.28 -20.88 22.51
C THR A 36 2.93 -21.43 22.08
N TYR A 37 2.12 -20.60 21.43
CA TYR A 37 0.85 -20.98 20.80
C TYR A 37 0.66 -20.17 19.52
N GLY A 38 0.22 -20.81 18.45
CA GLY A 38 -0.08 -20.17 17.17
C GLY A 38 -1.47 -20.57 16.68
N TYR A 39 -2.25 -19.59 16.23
CA TYR A 39 -3.51 -19.79 15.53
C TYR A 39 -3.43 -18.98 14.24
N ASP A 40 -2.99 -19.64 13.18
CA ASP A 40 -2.69 -18.98 11.92
C ASP A 40 -3.94 -18.72 11.06
N LEU A 41 -3.77 -17.94 10.00
CA LEU A 41 -4.84 -17.58 9.07
C LEU A 41 -5.45 -18.80 8.39
N ALA A 42 -4.63 -19.77 8.00
CA ALA A 42 -5.12 -20.98 7.31
C ALA A 42 -6.03 -21.81 8.23
N GLN A 43 -5.64 -21.94 9.51
CA GLN A 43 -6.47 -22.62 10.50
C GLN A 43 -7.77 -21.86 10.77
N ALA A 44 -7.71 -20.52 10.87
CA ALA A 44 -8.88 -19.68 11.11
C ALA A 44 -9.88 -19.72 9.94
N VAL A 45 -9.40 -19.80 8.71
CA VAL A 45 -10.24 -20.01 7.51
C VAL A 45 -10.86 -21.40 7.53
N LYS A 46 -10.10 -22.45 7.83
CA LYS A 46 -10.58 -23.83 7.94
C LYS A 46 -11.66 -23.99 9.00
N ASP A 47 -11.50 -23.31 10.13
CA ASP A 47 -12.46 -23.35 11.26
C ASP A 47 -13.68 -22.44 11.00
N GLY A 48 -13.71 -21.68 9.91
CA GLY A 48 -14.84 -20.83 9.52
C GLY A 48 -14.91 -19.48 10.26
N TYR A 49 -13.87 -19.09 10.99
CA TYR A 49 -13.81 -17.78 11.65
C TYR A 49 -13.35 -16.65 10.72
N LEU A 50 -12.58 -16.98 9.68
CA LEU A 50 -12.17 -16.06 8.65
C LEU A 50 -12.57 -16.58 7.27
N VAL A 51 -12.74 -15.67 6.32
CA VAL A 51 -12.98 -16.01 4.92
C VAL A 51 -11.66 -16.24 4.20
N ASP A 52 -11.69 -17.11 3.20
CA ASP A 52 -10.55 -17.29 2.31
C ASP A 52 -10.28 -16.03 1.48
N TYR A 53 -9.05 -15.90 0.99
CA TYR A 53 -8.62 -14.74 0.21
C TYR A 53 -7.85 -15.16 -1.04
N VAL A 54 -7.89 -14.30 -2.03
CA VAL A 54 -7.07 -14.43 -3.24
C VAL A 54 -6.14 -13.21 -3.31
N SER A 55 -4.84 -13.48 -3.42
CA SER A 55 -3.86 -12.43 -3.67
C SER A 55 -3.65 -12.27 -5.17
N VAL A 56 -3.82 -11.06 -5.66
CA VAL A 56 -3.55 -10.68 -7.05
C VAL A 56 -2.45 -9.63 -7.06
N GLU A 57 -1.36 -9.91 -7.76
CA GLU A 57 -0.27 -8.97 -7.96
C GLU A 57 -0.40 -8.32 -9.33
N SER A 58 -0.51 -6.99 -9.36
CA SER A 58 -0.49 -6.20 -10.60
C SER A 58 0.86 -5.51 -10.73
N LYS A 59 1.56 -5.77 -11.84
CA LYS A 59 2.86 -5.16 -12.13
C LYS A 59 2.70 -4.07 -13.19
N TYR A 60 3.20 -2.90 -12.88
CA TYR A 60 3.21 -1.76 -13.78
C TYR A 60 4.61 -1.59 -14.39
N LYS A 61 4.69 -1.37 -15.70
CA LYS A 61 5.96 -1.28 -16.44
C LYS A 61 6.93 -0.25 -15.86
N PHE A 62 6.43 0.88 -15.38
CA PHE A 62 7.27 1.92 -14.78
C PHE A 62 7.93 1.49 -13.47
N ILE A 63 7.32 0.56 -12.70
CA ILE A 63 7.92 0.01 -11.47
C ILE A 63 9.11 -0.89 -11.84
N GLU A 64 9.04 -1.58 -12.97
CA GLU A 64 10.11 -2.48 -13.43
C GLU A 64 11.21 -1.73 -14.21
N ASN A 65 10.83 -0.79 -15.07
CA ASN A 65 11.72 -0.17 -16.06
C ASN A 65 12.18 1.25 -15.67
N GLY A 66 11.60 1.84 -14.62
CA GLY A 66 11.82 3.25 -14.32
C GLY A 66 10.92 4.16 -15.14
N ILE A 67 11.21 5.46 -15.12
CA ILE A 67 10.47 6.51 -15.83
C ILE A 67 11.42 7.23 -16.77
N VAL A 68 10.99 7.41 -18.02
CA VAL A 68 11.67 8.22 -19.03
C VAL A 68 10.87 9.49 -19.24
N TYR A 69 11.49 10.67 -19.07
CA TYR A 69 10.83 11.97 -19.15
C TYR A 69 10.02 12.17 -20.44
N ASP A 70 10.58 11.78 -21.57
CA ASP A 70 9.95 11.98 -22.90
C ASP A 70 8.67 11.13 -23.10
N GLU A 71 8.49 10.09 -22.30
CA GLU A 71 7.32 9.19 -22.35
C GLU A 71 6.16 9.66 -21.45
N LEU A 72 6.34 10.74 -20.68
CA LEU A 72 5.35 11.27 -19.75
C LEU A 72 4.32 12.16 -20.46
N SER A 73 3.12 12.23 -19.88
CA SER A 73 2.13 13.25 -20.24
C SER A 73 2.62 14.65 -19.87
N GLU A 74 2.08 15.70 -20.50
CA GLU A 74 2.49 17.07 -20.19
C GLU A 74 2.23 17.44 -18.72
N GLU A 75 1.14 16.93 -18.11
CA GLU A 75 0.83 17.15 -16.71
C GLU A 75 1.84 16.46 -15.78
N ASP A 76 2.28 15.26 -16.15
CA ASP A 76 3.28 14.51 -15.38
C ASP A 76 4.69 15.04 -15.55
N LYS A 77 5.01 15.66 -16.68
CA LYS A 77 6.27 16.37 -16.90
C LYS A 77 6.45 17.54 -15.93
N GLU A 78 5.40 18.32 -15.69
CA GLU A 78 5.43 19.39 -14.69
C GLU A 78 5.74 18.87 -13.29
N VAL A 79 5.10 17.75 -12.88
CA VAL A 79 5.35 17.11 -11.59
C VAL A 79 6.75 16.51 -11.53
N TYR A 80 7.21 15.92 -12.63
CA TYR A 80 8.57 15.38 -12.75
C TYR A 80 9.62 16.48 -12.57
N GLU A 81 9.47 17.61 -13.27
CA GLU A 81 10.36 18.76 -13.16
C GLU A 81 10.43 19.31 -11.75
N GLN A 82 9.28 19.50 -11.10
CA GLN A 82 9.20 19.98 -9.71
C GLN A 82 9.84 19.00 -8.70
N THR A 83 9.77 17.69 -8.97
CA THR A 83 10.22 16.66 -8.04
C THR A 83 11.70 16.35 -8.19
N PHE A 84 12.22 16.38 -9.41
CA PHE A 84 13.54 15.81 -9.74
C PHE A 84 14.54 16.83 -10.27
N THR A 85 14.17 18.11 -10.43
CA THR A 85 15.11 19.16 -10.75
C THR A 85 15.94 19.53 -9.50
N ASP A 86 17.26 19.51 -9.62
CA ASP A 86 18.17 19.87 -8.54
C ASP A 86 18.30 21.40 -8.35
N GLU A 87 19.01 21.83 -7.30
CA GLU A 87 19.26 23.25 -7.02
C GLU A 87 20.02 23.97 -8.14
N ASN A 88 20.69 23.24 -9.05
CA ASN A 88 21.42 23.77 -10.20
C ASN A 88 20.60 23.72 -11.49
N HIS A 89 19.30 23.43 -11.40
CA HIS A 89 18.38 23.29 -12.54
C HIS A 89 18.73 22.13 -13.49
N ASN A 90 19.43 21.10 -13.00
CA ASN A 90 19.65 19.89 -13.76
C ASN A 90 18.51 18.91 -13.49
N MET A 91 17.94 18.37 -14.54
CA MET A 91 16.88 17.39 -14.50
C MET A 91 17.36 16.08 -15.16
N PRO A 92 17.20 14.92 -14.51
CA PRO A 92 17.55 13.64 -15.12
C PRO A 92 16.58 13.31 -16.26
N GLU A 93 17.08 12.79 -17.38
CA GLU A 93 16.26 12.33 -18.51
C GLU A 93 15.48 11.05 -18.17
N ALA A 94 15.97 10.28 -17.21
CA ALA A 94 15.32 9.06 -16.74
C ALA A 94 15.61 8.80 -15.26
N ILE A 95 14.68 8.13 -14.59
CA ILE A 95 14.80 7.69 -13.20
C ILE A 95 14.68 6.19 -13.12
N GLU A 96 15.67 5.58 -12.49
CA GLU A 96 15.69 4.14 -12.24
C GLU A 96 14.55 3.72 -11.29
N ALA A 97 14.04 2.50 -11.47
CA ALA A 97 12.98 1.91 -10.65
C ALA A 97 13.23 2.02 -9.13
N SER A 98 14.48 1.92 -8.70
CA SER A 98 14.89 2.03 -7.29
C SER A 98 14.65 3.41 -6.66
N LYS A 99 14.57 4.47 -7.47
CA LYS A 99 14.36 5.87 -7.03
C LYS A 99 12.91 6.33 -7.12
N LEU A 100 12.00 5.46 -7.53
CA LEU A 100 10.60 5.77 -7.83
C LEU A 100 9.69 6.06 -6.62
N ASN A 101 10.18 5.92 -5.39
CA ASN A 101 9.35 6.15 -4.19
C ASN A 101 8.68 7.55 -4.14
N SER A 102 9.23 8.53 -4.84
CA SER A 102 8.66 9.88 -4.94
C SER A 102 7.60 9.99 -6.04
N TRP A 103 7.62 9.07 -7.02
CA TRP A 103 6.75 9.09 -8.20
C TRP A 103 5.42 8.36 -8.03
N VAL A 104 5.21 7.67 -6.92
CA VAL A 104 3.94 6.97 -6.61
C VAL A 104 2.74 7.92 -6.56
N PHE A 105 3.01 9.24 -6.46
CA PHE A 105 2.00 10.31 -6.46
C PHE A 105 1.61 10.80 -7.86
N ASN A 106 2.22 10.25 -8.91
CA ASN A 106 1.94 10.61 -10.28
C ASN A 106 0.49 10.24 -10.63
N ARG A 107 -0.19 11.15 -11.33
CA ARG A 107 -1.59 11.01 -11.70
C ARG A 107 -1.85 9.79 -12.58
N ASP A 108 -1.00 9.54 -13.58
CA ASP A 108 -1.19 8.41 -14.51
C ASP A 108 -1.02 7.06 -13.81
N THR A 109 -0.12 6.97 -12.83
CA THR A 109 0.01 5.80 -11.97
C THR A 109 -1.26 5.56 -11.17
N ILE A 110 -1.76 6.59 -10.47
CA ILE A 110 -2.99 6.51 -9.69
C ILE A 110 -4.15 6.13 -10.58
N LYS A 111 -4.29 6.76 -11.75
CA LYS A 111 -5.31 6.46 -12.75
C LYS A 111 -5.24 5.00 -13.21
N ALA A 112 -4.06 4.48 -13.53
CA ALA A 112 -3.88 3.08 -13.93
C ALA A 112 -4.32 2.12 -12.82
N VAL A 113 -3.93 2.38 -11.56
CA VAL A 113 -4.33 1.57 -10.39
C VAL A 113 -5.85 1.61 -10.20
N LEU A 114 -6.46 2.80 -10.25
CA LEU A 114 -7.91 2.96 -10.12
C LEU A 114 -8.66 2.26 -11.25
N ASN A 115 -8.19 2.36 -12.49
CA ASN A 115 -8.79 1.67 -13.62
C ASN A 115 -8.73 0.14 -13.44
N THR A 116 -7.58 -0.41 -13.03
CA THR A 116 -7.47 -1.85 -12.73
C THR A 116 -8.46 -2.25 -11.62
N LEU A 117 -8.53 -1.48 -10.53
CA LEU A 117 -9.48 -1.73 -9.45
C LEU A 117 -10.93 -1.70 -9.94
N MET A 118 -11.28 -0.69 -10.72
CA MET A 118 -12.66 -0.50 -11.21
C MET A 118 -13.03 -1.52 -12.29
N THR A 119 -12.07 -2.13 -12.97
CA THR A 119 -12.31 -3.16 -14.00
C THR A 119 -12.29 -4.57 -13.40
N ASP A 120 -11.28 -4.89 -12.62
CA ASP A 120 -10.99 -6.26 -12.19
C ASP A 120 -11.38 -6.53 -10.72
N GLY A 121 -11.75 -5.48 -9.99
CA GLY A 121 -12.17 -5.59 -8.59
C GLY A 121 -13.44 -6.43 -8.42
N ILE A 122 -13.55 -7.08 -7.25
CA ILE A 122 -14.69 -7.92 -6.92
C ILE A 122 -16.01 -7.12 -6.98
N ARG A 123 -16.97 -7.60 -7.75
CA ARG A 123 -18.27 -6.97 -7.91
C ARG A 123 -19.34 -7.60 -7.01
N ILE A 124 -20.21 -6.75 -6.49
CA ILE A 124 -21.41 -7.11 -5.72
C ILE A 124 -22.66 -6.57 -6.43
N ASP A 125 -23.84 -6.83 -5.88
CA ASP A 125 -25.12 -6.39 -6.42
C ASP A 125 -25.29 -6.76 -7.90
N TYR A 126 -25.09 -8.05 -8.22
CA TYR A 126 -25.16 -8.58 -9.60
C TYR A 126 -24.18 -7.92 -10.57
N GLY A 127 -23.02 -7.50 -10.08
CA GLY A 127 -21.97 -6.87 -10.89
C GLY A 127 -22.09 -5.35 -11.03
N GLN A 128 -23.08 -4.73 -10.38
CA GLN A 128 -23.33 -3.29 -10.53
C GLN A 128 -22.39 -2.42 -9.69
N LYS A 129 -21.89 -2.94 -8.55
CA LYS A 129 -21.05 -2.18 -7.64
C LYS A 129 -19.73 -2.89 -7.37
N LEU A 130 -18.68 -2.10 -7.17
CA LEU A 130 -17.44 -2.61 -6.60
C LEU A 130 -17.70 -3.04 -5.13
N GLY A 131 -17.14 -4.14 -4.71
CA GLY A 131 -17.18 -4.58 -3.31
C GLY A 131 -16.50 -3.56 -2.38
N LYS A 132 -16.72 -3.69 -1.07
CA LYS A 132 -16.03 -2.83 -0.09
C LYS A 132 -14.52 -2.95 -0.27
N THR A 133 -13.89 -1.82 -0.52
CA THR A 133 -12.46 -1.73 -0.86
C THR A 133 -11.77 -0.76 0.08
N VAL A 134 -10.55 -1.10 0.50
CA VAL A 134 -9.65 -0.21 1.23
C VAL A 134 -8.39 -0.03 0.40
N ILE A 135 -8.02 1.22 0.14
CA ILE A 135 -6.77 1.60 -0.52
C ILE A 135 -5.83 2.17 0.55
N PHE A 136 -4.67 1.55 0.73
CA PHE A 136 -3.64 2.03 1.64
C PHE A 136 -2.73 3.00 0.92
N ALA A 137 -2.82 4.27 1.29
CA ALA A 137 -1.96 5.34 0.78
C ALA A 137 -0.68 5.47 1.61
N LYS A 138 0.36 6.09 1.05
CA LYS A 138 1.63 6.32 1.74
C LYS A 138 1.50 7.29 2.92
N ASN A 139 0.69 8.34 2.75
CA ASN A 139 0.40 9.40 3.73
C ASN A 139 -0.93 10.06 3.37
N HIS A 140 -1.32 11.10 4.15
CA HIS A 140 -2.54 11.88 3.95
C HIS A 140 -2.60 12.52 2.54
N ASP A 141 -1.56 13.24 2.12
CA ASP A 141 -1.52 13.93 0.82
C ASP A 141 -1.70 12.94 -0.36
N HIS A 142 -1.10 11.75 -0.24
CA HIS A 142 -1.32 10.69 -1.23
C HIS A 142 -2.77 10.20 -1.24
N ALA A 143 -3.41 10.06 -0.08
CA ALA A 143 -4.81 9.66 0.00
C ALA A 143 -5.73 10.71 -0.65
N GLU A 144 -5.49 12.00 -0.39
CA GLU A 144 -6.22 13.10 -1.03
C GLU A 144 -6.01 13.14 -2.54
N LYS A 145 -4.77 12.93 -3.00
CA LYS A 145 -4.49 12.87 -4.44
C LYS A 145 -5.19 11.71 -5.13
N ILE A 146 -5.23 10.53 -4.50
CA ILE A 146 -6.01 9.38 -5.01
C ILE A 146 -7.50 9.74 -5.12
N LEU A 147 -8.07 10.40 -4.11
CA LEU A 147 -9.47 10.81 -4.11
C LEU A 147 -9.74 11.86 -5.20
N GLU A 148 -8.86 12.84 -5.37
CA GLU A 148 -8.95 13.85 -6.44
C GLU A 148 -8.99 13.18 -7.82
N VAL A 149 -8.04 12.29 -8.12
CA VAL A 149 -7.98 11.56 -9.40
C VAL A 149 -9.21 10.67 -9.57
N PHE A 150 -9.70 10.02 -8.50
CA PHE A 150 -10.92 9.24 -8.55
C PHE A 150 -12.13 10.10 -8.98
N HIS A 151 -12.32 11.27 -8.40
CA HIS A 151 -13.44 12.16 -8.77
C HIS A 151 -13.32 12.69 -10.20
N GLN A 152 -12.12 12.91 -10.71
CA GLN A 152 -11.88 13.33 -12.08
C GLN A 152 -12.19 12.22 -13.09
N GLU A 153 -11.76 10.99 -12.82
CA GLU A 153 -11.98 9.84 -13.71
C GLU A 153 -13.40 9.26 -13.60
N TYR A 154 -14.05 9.40 -12.43
CA TYR A 154 -15.39 8.86 -12.14
C TYR A 154 -16.34 9.93 -11.58
N PRO A 155 -16.60 11.05 -12.32
CA PRO A 155 -17.40 12.16 -11.81
C PRO A 155 -18.86 11.80 -11.52
N HIS A 156 -19.34 10.67 -12.04
CA HIS A 156 -20.68 10.14 -11.80
C HIS A 156 -20.80 9.36 -10.46
N LEU A 157 -19.70 9.22 -9.70
CA LEU A 157 -19.63 8.51 -8.43
C LEU A 157 -19.11 9.40 -7.29
N PRO A 158 -19.72 10.57 -7.01
CA PRO A 158 -19.14 11.59 -6.12
C PRO A 158 -18.98 11.13 -4.67
N ASP A 159 -19.85 10.25 -4.17
CA ASP A 159 -19.85 9.75 -2.79
C ASP A 159 -19.27 8.32 -2.64
N TYR A 160 -18.62 7.82 -3.69
CA TYR A 160 -18.19 6.43 -3.75
C TYR A 160 -16.88 6.16 -2.99
N ALA A 161 -16.05 7.18 -2.86
CA ALA A 161 -14.75 7.10 -2.18
C ALA A 161 -14.62 8.21 -1.13
N LYS A 162 -13.90 7.92 -0.04
CA LYS A 162 -13.59 8.89 1.02
C LYS A 162 -12.21 8.61 1.59
N VAL A 163 -11.49 9.67 1.97
CA VAL A 163 -10.28 9.54 2.77
C VAL A 163 -10.69 9.23 4.21
N ILE A 164 -9.95 8.32 4.85
CA ILE A 164 -10.05 8.00 6.27
C ILE A 164 -8.64 8.15 6.86
N ASP A 165 -8.49 9.04 7.81
CA ASP A 165 -7.24 9.31 8.49
C ASP A 165 -7.48 9.69 9.97
N ASN A 166 -6.41 10.11 10.67
CA ASN A 166 -6.46 10.49 12.07
C ASN A 166 -6.96 11.94 12.32
N TYR A 167 -7.35 12.67 11.28
CA TYR A 167 -7.90 14.03 11.37
C TYR A 167 -9.44 14.06 11.29
N MET A 168 -10.08 12.88 11.20
CA MET A 168 -11.54 12.73 11.22
C MET A 168 -12.11 12.75 12.62
#